data_777dc0d716fba89a469cca9b2edaa5fe
#
_entry.id   777dc0d716fba89a469cca9b2edaa5fe
#
_cell.length_a   1.000
_cell.length_b   1.000
_cell.length_c   1.000
_cell.angle_alpha   90.00
_cell.angle_beta   90.00
_cell.angle_gamma   90.00
#
_symmetry.space_group_name_H-M   'P 1'
#
loop_
_entity.id
_entity.type
_entity.pdbx_description
1 polymer ?
#
loop_
_entity_poly.entity_id
_entity_poly.type
_entity_poly.pdbx_seq_one_letter_code
_entity_poly.pdbx_strand_id
1 'polypeptide(L)'
;MESTVTIHHGPYESIPPTASPGLKFLQRFLPALDSLTPAENLITPFFTPSAPILIGSDPPTAASQVVPLLEVRSRHVCKFRHQVHLAWDINLGRDRGPVQTSYNRTAPDEDAAQKAQLYAPLAGKIQMKRTVMFEATSETTFNEDPDQFAVRVREFNVLDLEGRDESDLQIVEMRIFLDQRPLQAHSSSVFTGSTYGY
;
A
#
# COMPACT_ATOMS: atom_id res chain seq x y z
N MET A 1 22.02 -9.71 9.03
CA MET A 1 20.70 -9.98 9.66
C MET A 1 19.96 -10.89 8.71
N GLU A 2 19.38 -11.95 9.24
CA GLU A 2 18.56 -12.85 8.41
C GLU A 2 17.23 -12.15 8.09
N SER A 3 16.84 -12.17 6.81
CA SER A 3 15.49 -11.79 6.43
C SER A 3 14.50 -12.85 6.94
N THR A 4 13.45 -12.41 7.59
CA THR A 4 12.39 -13.31 8.08
C THR A 4 11.14 -13.14 7.26
N VAL A 5 10.48 -14.25 6.93
CA VAL A 5 9.20 -14.26 6.23
C VAL A 5 8.14 -14.80 7.16
N THR A 6 7.03 -14.08 7.30
CA THR A 6 5.85 -14.53 8.01
C THR A 6 4.71 -14.71 7.01
N ILE A 7 3.98 -15.81 7.10
CA ILE A 7 2.90 -16.15 6.17
C ILE A 7 1.59 -16.22 6.94
N HIS A 8 0.52 -15.68 6.35
CA HIS A 8 -0.86 -15.78 6.85
C HIS A 8 -1.75 -16.37 5.75
N HIS A 9 -2.58 -17.36 6.12
CA HIS A 9 -3.58 -17.97 5.26
C HIS A 9 -4.97 -17.55 5.68
N GLY A 10 -5.79 -17.11 4.74
CA GLY A 10 -7.18 -16.73 4.98
C GLY A 10 -7.42 -15.22 5.01
N PRO A 11 -8.64 -14.81 5.40
CA PRO A 11 -9.04 -13.41 5.34
C PRO A 11 -8.23 -12.54 6.31
N TYR A 12 -8.03 -11.27 5.92
CA TYR A 12 -7.21 -10.33 6.70
C TYR A 12 -7.79 -10.07 8.10
N GLU A 13 -9.09 -10.22 8.29
CA GLU A 13 -9.77 -10.10 9.59
C GLU A 13 -9.31 -11.17 10.59
N SER A 14 -8.82 -12.30 10.10
CA SER A 14 -8.31 -13.41 10.93
C SER A 14 -6.82 -13.28 11.29
N ILE A 15 -6.13 -12.21 10.87
CA ILE A 15 -4.75 -11.93 11.25
C ILE A 15 -4.68 -11.74 12.77
N PRO A 16 -3.87 -12.56 13.49
CA PRO A 16 -3.83 -12.50 14.94
C PRO A 16 -3.13 -11.24 15.46
N PRO A 17 -3.47 -10.74 16.67
CA PRO A 17 -2.80 -9.58 17.28
C PRO A 17 -1.29 -9.76 17.46
N THR A 18 -0.81 -11.01 17.52
CA THR A 18 0.61 -11.36 17.63
C THR A 18 1.33 -11.48 16.29
N ALA A 19 0.63 -11.20 15.17
CA ALA A 19 1.22 -11.26 13.86
C ALA A 19 2.38 -10.26 13.68
N SER A 20 3.15 -10.46 12.64
CA SER A 20 4.24 -9.56 12.27
C SER A 20 3.73 -8.15 11.91
N PRO A 21 4.57 -7.11 12.05
CA PRO A 21 4.17 -5.71 11.80
C PRO A 21 3.54 -5.46 10.42
N GLY A 22 4.04 -6.10 9.36
CA GLY A 22 3.49 -5.94 8.03
C GLY A 22 2.10 -6.57 7.88
N LEU A 23 1.85 -7.74 8.49
CA LEU A 23 0.51 -8.34 8.50
C LEU A 23 -0.50 -7.50 9.29
N LYS A 24 -0.11 -6.95 10.45
CA LYS A 24 -0.94 -6.00 11.21
C LYS A 24 -1.21 -4.71 10.43
N PHE A 25 -0.22 -4.24 9.66
CA PHE A 25 -0.42 -3.11 8.75
C PHE A 25 -1.51 -3.45 7.73
N LEU A 26 -1.43 -4.62 7.08
CA LEU A 26 -2.43 -5.08 6.11
C LEU A 26 -3.84 -5.15 6.72
N GLN A 27 -3.97 -5.66 7.96
CA GLN A 27 -5.24 -5.74 8.67
C GLN A 27 -5.89 -4.37 8.91
N ARG A 28 -5.09 -3.30 9.08
CA ARG A 28 -5.58 -1.92 9.23
C ARG A 28 -5.83 -1.24 7.89
N PHE A 29 -5.00 -1.53 6.89
CA PHE A 29 -5.02 -0.89 5.58
C PHE A 29 -6.21 -1.31 4.74
N LEU A 30 -6.52 -2.62 4.66
CA LEU A 30 -7.56 -3.13 3.78
C LEU A 30 -8.97 -2.59 4.08
N PRO A 31 -9.42 -2.46 5.34
CA PRO A 31 -10.72 -1.82 5.64
C PRO A 31 -10.81 -0.37 5.14
N ALA A 32 -9.70 0.38 5.22
CA ALA A 32 -9.66 1.74 4.70
C ALA A 32 -9.70 1.77 3.16
N LEU A 33 -9.01 0.82 2.52
CA LEU A 33 -9.04 0.67 1.05
C LEU A 33 -10.42 0.22 0.55
N ASP A 34 -11.13 -0.65 1.29
CA ASP A 34 -12.45 -1.17 0.94
C ASP A 34 -13.57 -0.16 1.17
N SER A 35 -13.34 0.88 1.97
CA SER A 35 -14.35 1.88 2.30
C SER A 35 -14.87 2.59 1.04
N LEU A 36 -16.20 2.70 0.94
CA LEU A 36 -16.89 3.47 -0.09
C LEU A 36 -17.32 4.86 0.39
N THR A 37 -17.01 5.22 1.64
CA THR A 37 -17.37 6.51 2.22
C THR A 37 -16.15 7.44 2.21
N PRO A 38 -15.95 8.26 1.16
CA PRO A 38 -14.72 9.06 1.02
C PRO A 38 -14.46 9.99 2.20
N ALA A 39 -15.52 10.56 2.80
CA ALA A 39 -15.41 11.44 3.97
C ALA A 39 -14.89 10.72 5.22
N GLU A 40 -15.08 9.42 5.32
CA GLU A 40 -14.59 8.54 6.41
C GLU A 40 -13.33 7.79 6.01
N ASN A 41 -12.85 8.00 4.78
CA ASN A 41 -11.70 7.27 4.26
C ASN A 41 -10.40 7.83 4.82
N LEU A 42 -9.80 7.09 5.75
CA LEU A 42 -8.51 7.42 6.36
C LEU A 42 -7.33 6.76 5.63
N ILE A 43 -7.45 6.54 4.31
CA ILE A 43 -6.42 5.84 3.52
C ILE A 43 -5.11 6.64 3.42
N THR A 44 -5.19 7.96 3.34
CA THR A 44 -4.00 8.83 3.15
C THR A 44 -2.90 8.60 4.18
N PRO A 45 -3.18 8.38 5.49
CA PRO A 45 -2.14 8.12 6.48
C PRO A 45 -1.32 6.85 6.24
N PHE A 46 -1.82 5.92 5.42
CA PHE A 46 -1.10 4.70 5.09
C PHE A 46 -0.01 4.89 4.04
N PHE A 47 0.05 6.05 3.37
CA PHE A 47 1.00 6.31 2.29
C PHE A 47 1.96 7.45 2.65
N THR A 48 3.20 7.34 2.15
CA THR A 48 4.01 8.54 1.99
C THR A 48 3.42 9.40 0.86
N PRO A 49 3.47 10.75 0.94
CA PRO A 49 2.80 11.62 -0.05
C PRO A 49 3.22 11.40 -1.51
N SER A 50 4.46 10.95 -1.72
CA SER A 50 5.04 10.71 -3.05
C SER A 50 5.01 9.25 -3.49
N ALA A 51 4.42 8.34 -2.69
CA ALA A 51 4.40 6.92 -3.03
C ALA A 51 3.75 6.69 -4.40
N PRO A 52 4.42 6.01 -5.34
CA PRO A 52 3.81 5.60 -6.58
C PRO A 52 2.87 4.42 -6.36
N ILE A 53 1.73 4.44 -7.05
CA ILE A 53 0.77 3.34 -7.12
C ILE A 53 0.72 2.89 -8.58
N LEU A 54 1.08 1.64 -8.81
CA LEU A 54 1.11 1.02 -10.13
C LEU A 54 -0.02 -0.01 -10.21
N ILE A 55 -0.92 0.14 -11.18
CA ILE A 55 -2.06 -0.77 -11.40
C ILE A 55 -1.94 -1.40 -12.78
N GLY A 56 -1.62 -2.70 -12.83
CA GLY A 56 -1.39 -3.42 -14.08
C GLY A 56 -0.29 -2.79 -14.90
N SER A 57 -0.63 -2.36 -16.12
CA SER A 57 0.27 -1.66 -17.06
C SER A 57 0.03 -0.15 -17.13
N ASP A 58 -0.84 0.39 -16.27
CA ASP A 58 -1.17 1.81 -16.28
C ASP A 58 0.01 2.67 -15.81
N PRO A 59 0.10 3.95 -16.23
CA PRO A 59 1.09 4.86 -15.69
C PRO A 59 0.98 4.99 -14.16
N PRO A 60 2.11 5.15 -13.44
CA PRO A 60 2.09 5.33 -12.00
C PRO A 60 1.23 6.51 -11.56
N THR A 61 0.39 6.30 -10.56
CA THR A 61 -0.41 7.34 -9.92
C THR A 61 0.20 7.68 -8.57
N ALA A 62 0.30 8.97 -8.22
CA ALA A 62 0.81 9.38 -6.92
C ALA A 62 -0.22 9.09 -5.81
N ALA A 63 0.23 8.78 -4.60
CA ALA A 63 -0.63 8.54 -3.44
C ALA A 63 -1.58 9.72 -3.12
N SER A 64 -1.18 10.96 -3.45
CA SER A 64 -2.05 12.13 -3.33
C SER A 64 -3.32 12.06 -4.20
N GLN A 65 -3.37 11.19 -5.19
CA GLN A 65 -4.53 10.96 -6.06
C GLN A 65 -5.43 9.78 -5.60
N VAL A 66 -5.06 9.09 -4.51
CA VAL A 66 -5.85 7.93 -4.01
C VAL A 66 -7.25 8.36 -3.60
N VAL A 67 -7.40 9.44 -2.84
CA VAL A 67 -8.72 9.91 -2.38
C VAL A 67 -9.62 10.27 -3.55
N PRO A 68 -9.20 11.09 -4.52
CA PRO A 68 -9.98 11.32 -5.74
C PRO A 68 -10.41 10.06 -6.49
N LEU A 69 -9.51 9.06 -6.60
CA LEU A 69 -9.85 7.78 -7.24
C LEU A 69 -10.91 7.00 -6.47
N LEU A 70 -10.81 6.98 -5.13
CA LEU A 70 -11.82 6.33 -4.28
C LEU A 70 -13.17 7.06 -4.32
N GLU A 71 -13.18 8.38 -4.45
CA GLU A 71 -14.40 9.18 -4.65
C GLU A 71 -15.09 8.83 -5.98
N VAL A 72 -14.33 8.70 -7.07
CA VAL A 72 -14.87 8.24 -8.35
C VAL A 72 -15.46 6.84 -8.21
N ARG A 73 -14.72 5.91 -7.57
CA ARG A 73 -15.22 4.56 -7.32
C ARG A 73 -16.54 4.57 -6.54
N SER A 74 -16.64 5.34 -5.46
CA SER A 74 -17.81 5.36 -4.58
C SER A 74 -19.08 5.90 -5.26
N ARG A 75 -18.96 6.66 -6.37
CA ARG A 75 -20.12 7.13 -7.15
C ARG A 75 -20.77 6.01 -7.96
N HIS A 76 -19.99 5.03 -8.38
CA HIS A 76 -20.42 3.98 -9.30
C HIS A 76 -20.51 2.59 -8.66
N VAL A 77 -19.99 2.42 -7.45
CA VAL A 77 -19.89 1.14 -6.77
C VAL A 77 -20.64 1.18 -5.45
N CYS A 78 -21.60 0.26 -5.26
CA CYS A 78 -22.35 0.12 -4.00
C CYS A 78 -21.72 -0.89 -3.04
N LYS A 79 -20.86 -1.79 -3.53
CA LYS A 79 -20.15 -2.75 -2.70
C LYS A 79 -18.75 -3.01 -3.28
N PHE A 80 -17.76 -2.92 -2.41
CA PHE A 80 -16.38 -3.25 -2.74
C PHE A 80 -15.73 -3.96 -1.55
N ARG A 81 -15.00 -5.05 -1.81
CA ARG A 81 -14.32 -5.80 -0.76
C ARG A 81 -13.16 -6.61 -1.33
N HIS A 82 -12.06 -6.68 -0.58
CA HIS A 82 -10.99 -7.65 -0.80
C HIS A 82 -11.21 -8.89 0.06
N GLN A 83 -11.19 -10.05 -0.58
CA GLN A 83 -11.09 -11.34 0.10
C GLN A 83 -9.65 -11.84 -0.03
N VAL A 84 -8.85 -11.68 1.01
CA VAL A 84 -7.47 -12.16 1.04
C VAL A 84 -7.47 -13.68 1.19
N HIS A 85 -6.61 -14.34 0.43
CA HIS A 85 -6.39 -15.78 0.47
C HIS A 85 -5.08 -16.13 1.14
N LEU A 86 -4.05 -15.34 0.85
CA LEU A 86 -2.68 -15.56 1.30
C LEU A 86 -1.94 -14.23 1.41
N ALA A 87 -1.18 -14.05 2.48
CA ALA A 87 -0.35 -12.87 2.65
C ALA A 87 1.02 -13.25 3.19
N TRP A 88 2.05 -12.52 2.74
CA TRP A 88 3.44 -12.63 3.18
C TRP A 88 3.91 -11.29 3.72
N ASP A 89 4.63 -11.33 4.83
CA ASP A 89 5.37 -10.20 5.36
C ASP A 89 6.85 -10.54 5.38
N ILE A 90 7.62 -9.87 4.54
CA ILE A 90 9.06 -10.06 4.38
C ILE A 90 9.77 -8.91 5.11
N ASN A 91 10.49 -9.26 6.17
CA ASN A 91 11.33 -8.31 6.88
C ASN A 91 12.67 -8.16 6.15
N LEU A 92 12.90 -7.03 5.53
CA LEU A 92 14.15 -6.71 4.82
C LEU A 92 15.28 -6.27 5.76
N GLY A 93 15.00 -6.24 7.06
CA GLY A 93 15.95 -5.81 8.07
C GLY A 93 15.86 -4.30 8.36
N ARG A 94 16.86 -3.82 9.07
CA ARG A 94 17.01 -2.40 9.39
C ARG A 94 18.23 -1.89 8.62
N ASP A 95 18.03 -0.88 7.78
CA ASP A 95 19.18 -0.17 7.23
C ASP A 95 19.94 0.48 8.39
N ARG A 96 21.10 -0.07 8.68
CA ARG A 96 22.11 0.69 9.40
C ARG A 96 22.58 1.71 8.38
N GLY A 97 22.24 2.99 8.59
CA GLY A 97 22.77 4.07 7.75
C GLY A 97 24.26 3.87 7.47
N PRO A 98 24.82 4.53 6.47
CA PRO A 98 26.17 4.25 5.97
C PRO A 98 27.12 4.12 7.16
N VAL A 99 27.78 2.96 7.24
CA VAL A 99 28.85 2.72 8.21
C VAL A 99 29.86 3.83 7.96
N GLN A 100 29.97 4.79 8.88
CA GLN A 100 31.07 5.72 8.87
C GLN A 100 32.35 4.89 8.98
N THR A 101 32.97 4.60 7.86
CA THR A 101 34.36 4.18 7.83
C THR A 101 35.15 5.35 8.41
N SER A 102 35.49 5.22 9.67
CA SER A 102 36.43 6.12 10.34
C SER A 102 37.77 6.00 9.62
N TYR A 103 37.97 6.82 8.59
CA TYR A 103 39.33 7.08 8.13
C TYR A 103 40.01 7.87 9.25
N ASN A 104 40.99 7.20 9.91
CA ASN A 104 41.94 7.88 10.78
C ASN A 104 42.62 8.97 9.95
N ARG A 105 42.17 10.18 10.09
CA ARG A 105 42.81 11.39 9.56
C ARG A 105 43.51 12.06 10.74
N THR A 106 44.75 11.77 10.90
CA THR A 106 45.73 12.54 11.69
C THR A 106 45.99 13.86 10.94
N ALA A 107 45.39 14.96 11.32
CA ALA A 107 45.87 16.34 11.29
C ALA A 107 44.76 17.30 11.80
N PRO A 108 45.10 18.24 12.67
CA PRO A 108 44.13 19.23 13.19
C PRO A 108 44.05 20.40 12.21
N ASP A 109 42.91 20.54 11.53
CA ASP A 109 42.59 21.70 10.74
C ASP A 109 41.34 22.35 11.38
N GLU A 110 41.53 23.54 11.99
CA GLU A 110 40.49 24.22 12.79
C GLU A 110 39.27 24.64 11.95
N ASP A 111 39.40 24.75 10.63
CA ASP A 111 38.31 25.03 9.70
C ASP A 111 37.38 23.82 9.45
N ALA A 112 37.81 22.61 9.81
CA ALA A 112 37.01 21.41 9.67
C ALA A 112 35.90 21.29 10.72
N ALA A 113 36.05 21.90 11.88
CA ALA A 113 35.08 21.81 12.98
C ALA A 113 33.79 22.57 12.67
N GLN A 114 33.89 23.70 11.94
CA GLN A 114 32.71 24.51 11.58
C GLN A 114 31.92 23.89 10.40
N LYS A 115 32.60 23.22 9.46
CA LYS A 115 31.98 22.44 8.39
C LYS A 115 31.35 21.12 8.89
N ALA A 116 31.92 20.50 9.92
CA ALA A 116 31.38 19.28 10.52
C ALA A 116 30.03 19.49 11.22
N GLN A 117 29.75 20.70 11.71
CA GLN A 117 28.43 21.05 12.28
C GLN A 117 27.34 21.24 11.23
N LEU A 118 27.69 21.62 9.98
CA LEU A 118 26.72 21.75 8.88
C LEU A 118 26.35 20.39 8.25
N TYR A 119 27.19 19.38 8.45
CA TYR A 119 26.98 18.01 7.98
C TYR A 119 26.94 17.02 9.16
N ALA A 120 26.38 17.45 10.33
CA ALA A 120 26.04 16.46 11.34
C ALA A 120 25.11 15.44 10.63
N PRO A 121 25.53 14.17 10.47
CA PRO A 121 24.63 13.19 9.92
C PRO A 121 23.44 13.17 10.84
N LEU A 122 22.24 13.46 10.32
CA LEU A 122 20.98 13.17 10.98
C LEU A 122 21.16 11.75 11.49
N ALA A 123 21.34 11.61 12.81
CA ALA A 123 21.64 10.34 13.46
C ALA A 123 20.70 9.30 12.87
N GLY A 124 21.25 8.35 12.10
CA GLY A 124 20.48 7.48 11.23
C GLY A 124 19.41 6.80 12.04
N LYS A 125 18.18 7.32 11.96
CA LYS A 125 17.01 6.68 12.58
C LYS A 125 16.94 5.30 11.94
N ILE A 126 17.08 4.28 12.78
CA ILE A 126 16.95 2.90 12.33
C ILE A 126 15.59 2.78 11.67
N GLN A 127 15.58 2.64 10.35
CA GLN A 127 14.36 2.57 9.55
C GLN A 127 14.00 1.10 9.35
N MET A 128 12.76 0.77 9.66
CA MET A 128 12.19 -0.56 9.41
C MET A 128 11.77 -0.61 7.96
N LYS A 129 12.23 -1.61 7.20
CA LYS A 129 11.82 -1.86 5.82
C LYS A 129 11.18 -3.23 5.70
N ARG A 130 10.03 -3.28 5.07
CA ARG A 130 9.27 -4.51 4.89
C ARG A 130 8.61 -4.52 3.53
N THR A 131 8.44 -5.72 2.96
CA THR A 131 7.56 -5.92 1.81
C THR A 131 6.42 -6.81 2.23
N VAL A 132 5.19 -6.33 2.09
CA VAL A 132 3.98 -7.13 2.28
C VAL A 132 3.42 -7.48 0.91
N MET A 133 3.22 -8.77 0.67
CA MET A 133 2.56 -9.26 -0.54
C MET A 133 1.28 -9.97 -0.16
N PHE A 134 0.24 -9.88 -0.99
CA PHE A 134 -0.96 -10.66 -0.76
C PHE A 134 -1.70 -11.00 -2.05
N GLU A 135 -2.28 -12.21 -2.05
CA GLU A 135 -3.24 -12.66 -3.06
C GLU A 135 -4.65 -12.42 -2.53
N ALA A 136 -5.49 -11.80 -3.34
CA ALA A 136 -6.87 -11.55 -3.00
C ALA A 136 -7.80 -11.75 -4.21
N THR A 137 -9.09 -11.81 -3.92
CA THR A 137 -10.16 -11.57 -4.89
C THR A 137 -10.87 -10.29 -4.49
N SER A 138 -10.85 -9.28 -5.36
CA SER A 138 -11.71 -8.11 -5.20
C SER A 138 -13.11 -8.41 -5.75
N GLU A 139 -14.13 -8.06 -4.98
CA GLU A 139 -15.54 -8.13 -5.36
C GLU A 139 -16.06 -6.71 -5.54
N THR A 140 -16.61 -6.40 -6.73
CA THR A 140 -17.16 -5.09 -7.07
C THR A 140 -18.61 -5.25 -7.52
N THR A 141 -19.55 -4.51 -6.90
CA THR A 141 -20.94 -4.41 -7.35
C THR A 141 -21.24 -2.96 -7.72
N PHE A 142 -21.78 -2.73 -8.93
CA PHE A 142 -22.07 -1.40 -9.44
C PHE A 142 -23.46 -0.92 -9.02
N ASN A 143 -23.60 0.39 -8.76
CA ASN A 143 -24.87 1.02 -8.38
C ASN A 143 -25.94 0.86 -9.47
N GLU A 144 -25.51 0.99 -10.72
CA GLU A 144 -26.37 1.00 -11.90
C GLU A 144 -26.75 -0.40 -12.37
N ASP A 145 -26.19 -1.46 -11.76
CA ASP A 145 -26.51 -2.85 -12.11
C ASP A 145 -27.81 -3.29 -11.41
N PRO A 146 -28.93 -3.50 -12.16
CA PRO A 146 -30.19 -3.92 -11.57
C PRO A 146 -30.13 -5.30 -10.93
N ASP A 147 -29.27 -6.17 -11.43
CA ASP A 147 -29.11 -7.53 -10.93
C ASP A 147 -28.14 -7.62 -9.75
N GLN A 148 -27.47 -6.50 -9.40
CA GLN A 148 -26.48 -6.42 -8.32
C GLN A 148 -25.39 -7.49 -8.44
N PHE A 149 -24.96 -7.77 -9.66
CA PHE A 149 -23.96 -8.79 -9.93
C PHE A 149 -22.60 -8.38 -9.38
N ALA A 150 -21.99 -9.27 -8.59
CA ALA A 150 -20.63 -9.04 -8.06
C ALA A 150 -19.57 -9.50 -9.07
N VAL A 151 -18.88 -8.54 -9.67
CA VAL A 151 -17.71 -8.83 -10.51
C VAL A 151 -16.53 -9.19 -9.60
N ARG A 152 -15.93 -10.36 -9.85
CA ARG A 152 -14.81 -10.89 -9.09
C ARG A 152 -13.54 -10.87 -9.90
N VAL A 153 -12.49 -10.27 -9.36
CA VAL A 153 -11.18 -10.22 -10.02
C VAL A 153 -10.11 -10.72 -9.07
N ARG A 154 -9.31 -11.66 -9.54
CA ARG A 154 -8.11 -12.09 -8.81
C ARG A 154 -7.02 -11.05 -8.96
N GLU A 155 -6.32 -10.79 -7.88
CA GLU A 155 -5.24 -9.82 -7.83
C GLU A 155 -4.08 -10.30 -6.96
N PHE A 156 -2.90 -9.81 -7.30
CA PHE A 156 -1.71 -9.94 -6.50
C PHE A 156 -1.16 -8.55 -6.21
N ASN A 157 -0.94 -8.27 -4.95
CA ASN A 157 -0.54 -6.95 -4.47
C ASN A 157 0.82 -7.00 -3.79
N VAL A 158 1.62 -5.97 -4.00
CA VAL A 158 2.93 -5.78 -3.35
C VAL A 158 2.97 -4.39 -2.74
N LEU A 159 3.23 -4.32 -1.44
CA LEU A 159 3.37 -3.08 -0.67
C LEU A 159 4.79 -3.03 -0.12
N ASP A 160 5.58 -2.05 -0.55
CA ASP A 160 6.84 -1.74 0.08
C ASP A 160 6.59 -0.72 1.19
N LEU A 161 6.99 -1.07 2.41
CA LEU A 161 6.70 -0.32 3.63
C LEU A 161 7.99 0.18 4.27
N GLU A 162 7.95 1.44 4.73
CA GLU A 162 9.01 2.03 5.56
C GLU A 162 8.43 2.72 6.77
N GLY A 163 9.17 2.72 7.89
CA GLY A 163 8.77 3.39 9.12
C GLY A 163 9.82 3.26 10.21
N ARG A 164 9.66 4.01 11.31
CA ARG A 164 10.56 3.93 12.46
C ARG A 164 10.22 2.74 13.36
N ASP A 165 8.95 2.42 13.42
CA ASP A 165 8.37 1.33 14.21
C ASP A 165 7.09 0.79 13.54
N GLU A 166 6.42 -0.16 14.19
CA GLU A 166 5.20 -0.79 13.70
C GLU A 166 4.03 0.20 13.49
N SER A 167 3.92 1.21 14.33
CA SER A 167 2.83 2.19 14.30
C SER A 167 3.02 3.26 13.22
N ASP A 168 4.26 3.46 12.77
CA ASP A 168 4.70 4.50 11.83
C ASP A 168 4.96 3.93 10.42
N LEU A 169 4.60 2.67 10.16
CA LEU A 169 4.75 2.08 8.83
C LEU A 169 3.85 2.79 7.82
N GLN A 170 4.44 3.17 6.68
CA GLN A 170 3.76 3.74 5.53
C GLN A 170 4.17 3.05 4.24
N ILE A 171 3.29 3.03 3.26
CA ILE A 171 3.55 2.55 1.91
C ILE A 171 4.41 3.58 1.19
N VAL A 172 5.58 3.15 0.72
CA VAL A 172 6.48 3.94 -0.13
C VAL A 172 6.33 3.58 -1.61
N GLU A 173 5.80 2.40 -1.90
CA GLU A 173 5.41 1.95 -3.24
C GLU A 173 4.31 0.89 -3.13
N MET A 174 3.30 0.95 -4.02
CA MET A 174 2.26 -0.05 -4.15
C MET A 174 2.16 -0.54 -5.59
N ARG A 175 2.15 -1.86 -5.78
CA ARG A 175 1.94 -2.50 -7.09
C ARG A 175 0.78 -3.46 -7.02
N ILE A 176 -0.16 -3.32 -7.96
CA ILE A 176 -1.36 -4.14 -8.07
C ILE A 176 -1.35 -4.83 -9.43
N PHE A 177 -1.34 -6.15 -9.42
CA PHE A 177 -1.40 -6.99 -10.62
C PHE A 177 -2.78 -7.63 -10.70
N LEU A 178 -3.58 -7.22 -11.68
CA LEU A 178 -4.93 -7.75 -11.89
C LEU A 178 -5.31 -7.73 -13.38
N ASP A 179 -6.28 -8.56 -13.73
CA ASP A 179 -6.93 -8.49 -15.03
C ASP A 179 -8.16 -7.57 -14.96
N GLN A 180 -8.05 -6.36 -15.49
CA GLN A 180 -9.15 -5.37 -15.48
C GLN A 180 -10.29 -5.68 -16.45
N ARG A 181 -10.09 -6.59 -17.41
CA ARG A 181 -11.09 -6.87 -18.46
C ARG A 181 -12.47 -7.25 -17.94
N PRO A 182 -12.63 -8.08 -16.90
CA PRO A 182 -13.95 -8.38 -16.36
C PRO A 182 -14.69 -7.15 -15.84
N LEU A 183 -13.98 -6.25 -15.13
CA LEU A 183 -14.54 -4.99 -14.63
C LEU A 183 -14.96 -4.07 -15.77
N GLN A 184 -14.08 -3.88 -16.77
CA GLN A 184 -14.32 -3.04 -17.93
C GLN A 184 -15.50 -3.55 -18.75
N ALA A 185 -15.59 -4.85 -19.01
CA ALA A 185 -16.67 -5.46 -19.77
C ALA A 185 -18.02 -5.27 -19.06
N HIS A 186 -18.08 -5.54 -17.74
CA HIS A 186 -19.31 -5.41 -16.98
C HIS A 186 -19.74 -3.95 -16.83
N SER A 187 -18.84 -3.04 -16.46
CA SER A 187 -19.17 -1.62 -16.38
C SER A 187 -19.69 -1.07 -17.70
N SER A 188 -19.07 -1.43 -18.83
CA SER A 188 -19.53 -1.01 -20.14
C SER A 188 -20.95 -1.52 -20.44
N SER A 189 -21.31 -2.75 -20.05
CA SER A 189 -22.66 -3.30 -20.26
C SER A 189 -23.70 -2.58 -19.41
N VAL A 190 -23.39 -2.25 -18.17
CA VAL A 190 -24.29 -1.57 -17.24
C VAL A 190 -24.54 -0.13 -17.68
N PHE A 191 -23.48 0.62 -18.02
CA PHE A 191 -23.60 2.03 -18.42
C PHE A 191 -24.24 2.22 -19.81
N THR A 192 -24.04 1.27 -20.75
CA THR A 192 -24.71 1.33 -22.07
C THR A 192 -26.17 0.89 -22.00
N GLY A 193 -26.53 -0.03 -21.12
CA GLY A 193 -27.92 -0.50 -20.92
C GLY A 193 -28.86 0.58 -20.36
N SER A 194 -28.33 1.55 -19.59
CA SER A 194 -29.09 2.65 -19.01
C SER A 194 -29.59 3.69 -20.05
N THR A 195 -29.09 3.64 -21.29
CA THR A 195 -29.41 4.60 -22.35
C THR A 195 -30.63 4.17 -23.24
N TYR A 196 -31.19 2.97 -23.03
CA TYR A 196 -32.31 2.43 -23.83
C TYR A 196 -33.61 2.25 -23.04
N GLY A 197 -33.87 3.08 -22.05
CA GLY A 197 -35.10 3.12 -21.30
C GLY A 197 -35.93 4.37 -21.63
N TYR A 198 -36.50 4.46 -22.86
CA TYR A 198 -37.61 5.35 -23.21
C TYR A 198 -38.65 4.56 -24.03
#